data_bad8c9312f6cfe8e821ae36b4716d0b2
#
_entry.id   bad8c9312f6cfe8e821ae36b4716d0b2
#
_cell.length_a   1.000
_cell.length_b   1.000
_cell.length_c   1.000
_cell.angle_alpha   90.00
_cell.angle_beta   90.00
_cell.angle_gamma   90.00
#
_symmetry.space_group_name_H-M   'P 1'
#
loop_
_entity.id
_entity.type
_entity.pdbx_description
1 polymer ?
#
loop_
_entity_poly.entity_id
_entity_poly.type
_entity_poly.pdbx_seq_one_letter_code
_entity_poly.pdbx_strand_id
1 'polypeptide(L)'
;MKFKLIGDNNIKQNPIITILHNRDIKDIEHYINTTDEDINKPDLLGVTALTAAAARLTLAISRNEKILVIVDADCDGYTSSAILINYLHSIFPAFVENNLDYYIHSGKQHGLSDCIEIALKYNLVICPDSSSNDYEYHKILAEKGIKVIVLDHHEADHISENAIVINNQLSDYPNKDFSGAGVTWQFCRFLDSLLNKNKADDYLDLVALGNMADMMSLRSKETKHLIWKGFQYGNIRNPFIFEMSEKNNFSLNKPDYKSYYGLKITPMGSAFFIAPFVNAMVRSGTKEEKDLLFKSMLQYEAFKKIPSTKRGHSFGEEERLVDQAIRTCVNVKNRQTRAQDAGMEKLEGLIEKNNMMQHKVLLFLLDPGVIDRNIAGLVANKIMAKYQRPTCILTKVIDESGNISYQGSARGYDKSGFTHFKDICANSSSCLFAEGHQGAFGLGLGSDYPGAEEVFGDWYYQFIDYTDEALKEMSDEPLYYIDYYLHENELDPDIILKIAEMNDFWGKDLDRPYIGVNFKVNSNNFSIMKGNTLKFILPNGITAIKFGGTEEEIETLSNQSVEIDAICKCNINEWNGFVNAQLLIEDYEIVDKKEQSAIDNWGF
;
A
#
# COMPACT_ATOMS: atom_id res chain seq x y z
N MET A 1 27.80 -3.60 1.03
CA MET A 1 26.45 -4.20 0.96
C MET A 1 26.52 -5.73 1.00
N LYS A 2 25.43 -6.40 1.40
CA LYS A 2 25.35 -7.88 1.40
C LYS A 2 24.21 -8.34 0.51
N PHE A 3 24.38 -9.47 -0.17
CA PHE A 3 23.30 -10.07 -0.94
C PHE A 3 23.31 -11.59 -0.85
N LYS A 4 22.14 -12.20 -1.11
CA LYS A 4 21.93 -13.64 -1.18
C LYS A 4 21.05 -13.97 -2.38
N LEU A 5 21.40 -15.02 -3.12
CA LEU A 5 20.52 -15.60 -4.13
C LEU A 5 19.27 -16.21 -3.45
N ILE A 6 18.11 -15.97 -4.03
CA ILE A 6 16.84 -16.53 -3.56
C ILE A 6 16.79 -18.05 -3.87
N GLY A 7 17.37 -18.45 -5.00
CA GLY A 7 17.38 -19.85 -5.46
C GLY A 7 18.37 -20.07 -6.60
N ASP A 8 18.00 -20.86 -7.60
CA ASP A 8 18.86 -21.22 -8.72
C ASP A 8 19.24 -20.01 -9.60
N ASN A 9 20.51 -19.89 -9.95
CA ASN A 9 21.02 -18.88 -10.91
C ASN A 9 21.01 -19.43 -12.35
N ASN A 10 19.87 -19.88 -12.85
CA ASN A 10 19.77 -20.50 -14.18
C ASN A 10 19.51 -19.47 -15.28
N ILE A 11 20.58 -18.96 -15.88
CA ILE A 11 20.53 -17.97 -16.98
C ILE A 11 20.14 -18.57 -18.36
N LYS A 12 20.12 -19.90 -18.48
CA LYS A 12 19.79 -20.60 -19.76
C LYS A 12 18.30 -20.81 -19.94
N GLN A 13 17.52 -20.69 -18.89
CA GLN A 13 16.06 -20.80 -18.92
C GLN A 13 15.42 -19.42 -19.10
N ASN A 14 14.13 -19.39 -19.44
CA ASN A 14 13.36 -18.14 -19.41
C ASN A 14 13.44 -17.52 -17.98
N PRO A 15 13.94 -16.28 -17.83
CA PRO A 15 14.19 -15.71 -16.53
C PRO A 15 12.94 -15.61 -15.66
N ILE A 16 11.77 -15.38 -16.24
CA ILE A 16 10.51 -15.31 -15.47
C ILE A 16 10.15 -16.66 -14.85
N ILE A 17 10.37 -17.75 -15.57
CA ILE A 17 10.12 -19.09 -15.04
C ILE A 17 11.07 -19.38 -13.86
N THR A 18 12.35 -19.05 -13.99
CA THR A 18 13.33 -19.24 -12.91
C THR A 18 12.97 -18.39 -11.69
N ILE A 19 12.65 -17.11 -11.86
CA ILE A 19 12.25 -16.21 -10.77
C ILE A 19 11.02 -16.74 -10.04
N LEU A 20 9.95 -17.08 -10.77
CA LEU A 20 8.72 -17.56 -10.15
C LEU A 20 8.90 -18.94 -9.47
N HIS A 21 9.70 -19.81 -10.06
CA HIS A 21 10.08 -21.10 -9.44
C HIS A 21 10.85 -20.88 -8.13
N ASN A 22 11.88 -20.03 -8.14
CA ASN A 22 12.69 -19.72 -6.96
C ASN A 22 11.86 -19.06 -5.84
N ARG A 23 10.73 -18.46 -6.19
CA ARG A 23 9.78 -17.83 -5.26
C ARG A 23 8.59 -18.73 -4.91
N ASP A 24 8.73 -20.04 -5.11
CA ASP A 24 7.71 -21.07 -4.76
C ASP A 24 6.35 -20.90 -5.45
N ILE A 25 6.30 -20.28 -6.63
CA ILE A 25 5.07 -20.25 -7.43
C ILE A 25 4.90 -21.59 -8.13
N LYS A 26 3.87 -22.31 -7.74
CA LYS A 26 3.46 -23.56 -8.39
C LYS A 26 2.63 -23.25 -9.63
N ASP A 27 2.68 -24.14 -10.63
CA ASP A 27 1.91 -24.00 -11.88
C ASP A 27 2.09 -22.62 -12.52
N ILE A 28 3.36 -22.31 -12.86
CA ILE A 28 3.79 -20.99 -13.33
C ILE A 28 3.03 -20.58 -14.60
N GLU A 29 2.77 -21.51 -15.54
CA GLU A 29 2.05 -21.22 -16.77
C GLU A 29 0.63 -20.71 -16.48
N HIS A 30 -0.11 -21.40 -15.65
CA HIS A 30 -1.45 -20.95 -15.22
C HIS A 30 -1.37 -19.68 -14.38
N TYR A 31 -0.35 -19.54 -13.50
CA TYR A 31 -0.18 -18.33 -12.71
C TYR A 31 0.07 -17.09 -13.60
N ILE A 32 0.82 -17.22 -14.69
CA ILE A 32 1.01 -16.13 -15.66
C ILE A 32 -0.29 -15.84 -16.42
N ASN A 33 -1.04 -16.87 -16.81
CA ASN A 33 -2.21 -16.79 -17.70
C ASN A 33 -3.53 -17.03 -16.91
N THR A 34 -3.77 -16.26 -15.84
CA THR A 34 -5.02 -16.34 -15.07
C THR A 34 -6.24 -15.96 -15.91
N THR A 35 -7.37 -16.59 -15.63
CA THR A 35 -8.64 -16.41 -16.35
C THR A 35 -9.80 -16.17 -15.38
N ASP A 36 -11.01 -15.93 -15.90
CA ASP A 36 -12.23 -15.80 -15.09
C ASP A 36 -12.58 -17.08 -14.29
N GLU A 37 -11.97 -18.22 -14.64
CA GLU A 37 -12.12 -19.47 -13.89
C GLU A 37 -11.39 -19.43 -12.54
N ASP A 38 -10.42 -18.51 -12.38
CA ASP A 38 -9.70 -18.29 -11.12
C ASP A 38 -10.50 -17.46 -10.11
N ILE A 39 -11.63 -16.88 -10.56
CA ILE A 39 -12.54 -16.11 -9.69
C ILE A 39 -13.42 -17.09 -8.90
N ASN A 40 -13.30 -17.03 -7.58
CA ASN A 40 -14.11 -17.86 -6.71
C ASN A 40 -15.61 -17.49 -6.80
N LYS A 41 -16.46 -18.45 -6.46
CA LYS A 41 -17.91 -18.22 -6.40
C LYS A 41 -18.24 -17.46 -5.12
N PRO A 42 -19.21 -16.50 -5.17
CA PRO A 42 -19.66 -15.77 -3.98
C PRO A 42 -20.11 -16.70 -2.84
N ASP A 43 -20.74 -17.83 -3.16
CA ASP A 43 -21.31 -18.79 -2.20
C ASP A 43 -20.29 -19.26 -1.16
N LEU A 44 -18.98 -19.26 -1.50
CA LEU A 44 -17.89 -19.66 -0.59
C LEU A 44 -17.66 -18.65 0.56
N LEU A 45 -18.21 -17.43 0.46
CA LEU A 45 -18.26 -16.48 1.58
C LEU A 45 -19.33 -16.85 2.63
N GLY A 46 -20.12 -17.90 2.39
CA GLY A 46 -21.15 -18.39 3.30
C GLY A 46 -22.57 -18.07 2.82
N VAL A 47 -23.21 -19.04 2.14
CA VAL A 47 -24.56 -18.90 1.56
C VAL A 47 -25.59 -18.40 2.56
N THR A 48 -25.52 -18.85 3.82
CA THR A 48 -26.47 -18.45 4.87
C THR A 48 -26.37 -16.96 5.17
N ALA A 49 -25.16 -16.43 5.37
CA ALA A 49 -24.92 -15.02 5.64
C ALA A 49 -25.26 -14.15 4.42
N LEU A 50 -24.84 -14.56 3.23
CA LEU A 50 -25.17 -13.89 1.97
C LEU A 50 -26.68 -13.79 1.75
N THR A 51 -27.42 -14.90 1.96
CA THR A 51 -28.87 -14.94 1.83
C THR A 51 -29.57 -14.05 2.86
N ALA A 52 -29.11 -14.09 4.12
CA ALA A 52 -29.63 -13.23 5.18
C ALA A 52 -29.40 -11.74 4.90
N ALA A 53 -28.19 -11.37 4.44
CA ALA A 53 -27.87 -10.00 4.06
C ALA A 53 -28.70 -9.52 2.86
N ALA A 54 -28.81 -10.34 1.81
CA ALA A 54 -29.61 -10.03 0.63
C ALA A 54 -31.10 -9.87 0.98
N ALA A 55 -31.64 -10.76 1.79
CA ALA A 55 -33.03 -10.68 2.26
C ALA A 55 -33.28 -9.43 3.11
N ARG A 56 -32.35 -9.10 4.03
CA ARG A 56 -32.45 -7.90 4.87
C ARG A 56 -32.37 -6.60 4.04
N LEU A 57 -31.47 -6.55 3.09
CA LEU A 57 -31.30 -5.41 2.18
C LEU A 57 -32.56 -5.25 1.29
N THR A 58 -33.04 -6.32 0.68
CA THR A 58 -34.23 -6.29 -0.16
C THR A 58 -35.47 -5.88 0.63
N LEU A 59 -35.58 -6.32 1.89
CA LEU A 59 -36.65 -5.91 2.79
C LEU A 59 -36.59 -4.40 3.09
N ALA A 60 -35.40 -3.86 3.35
CA ALA A 60 -35.21 -2.43 3.58
C ALA A 60 -35.62 -1.60 2.35
N ILE A 61 -35.22 -2.03 1.16
CA ILE A 61 -35.60 -1.38 -0.10
C ILE A 61 -37.12 -1.41 -0.30
N SER A 62 -37.76 -2.58 -0.10
CA SER A 62 -39.22 -2.76 -0.30
C SER A 62 -40.07 -1.94 0.68
N ARG A 63 -39.52 -1.62 1.87
CA ARG A 63 -40.17 -0.85 2.92
C ARG A 63 -39.79 0.63 2.94
N ASN A 64 -38.94 1.07 2.01
CA ASN A 64 -38.34 2.40 2.01
C ASN A 64 -37.68 2.76 3.36
N GLU A 65 -37.01 1.79 3.98
CA GLU A 65 -36.28 1.99 5.22
C GLU A 65 -35.00 2.82 4.95
N LYS A 66 -34.57 3.57 5.96
CA LYS A 66 -33.31 4.33 5.87
C LYS A 66 -32.09 3.43 6.06
N ILE A 67 -31.14 3.53 5.16
CA ILE A 67 -29.86 2.80 5.19
C ILE A 67 -28.71 3.77 5.40
N LEU A 68 -27.78 3.42 6.29
CA LEU A 68 -26.49 4.10 6.45
C LEU A 68 -25.38 3.19 5.96
N VAL A 69 -24.51 3.67 5.08
CA VAL A 69 -23.25 3.02 4.69
C VAL A 69 -22.09 3.72 5.42
N ILE A 70 -21.30 2.96 6.14
CA ILE A 70 -20.09 3.46 6.80
C ILE A 70 -18.94 3.37 5.79
N VAL A 71 -18.31 4.50 5.48
CA VAL A 71 -17.16 4.57 4.56
C VAL A 71 -15.89 4.52 5.39
N ASP A 72 -15.20 3.41 5.35
CA ASP A 72 -13.99 3.22 6.14
C ASP A 72 -12.86 4.19 5.74
N ALA A 73 -11.92 4.42 6.66
CA ALA A 73 -11.00 5.54 6.60
C ALA A 73 -9.73 5.26 5.79
N ASP A 74 -9.87 4.61 4.64
CA ASP A 74 -8.80 4.42 3.66
C ASP A 74 -9.30 4.25 2.22
N CYS A 75 -8.41 3.89 1.30
CA CYS A 75 -8.76 3.75 -0.11
C CYS A 75 -9.65 2.53 -0.37
N ASP A 76 -9.46 1.42 0.35
CA ASP A 76 -10.28 0.22 0.19
C ASP A 76 -11.71 0.46 0.71
N GLY A 77 -11.86 1.12 1.86
CA GLY A 77 -13.17 1.51 2.38
C GLY A 77 -13.95 2.44 1.44
N TYR A 78 -13.24 3.40 0.80
CA TYR A 78 -13.86 4.27 -0.20
C TYR A 78 -14.30 3.49 -1.44
N THR A 79 -13.45 2.59 -1.96
CA THR A 79 -13.80 1.77 -3.13
C THR A 79 -14.89 0.76 -2.81
N SER A 80 -14.84 0.10 -1.67
CA SER A 80 -15.85 -0.85 -1.19
C SER A 80 -17.24 -0.21 -1.09
N SER A 81 -17.30 0.95 -0.42
CA SER A 81 -18.54 1.70 -0.26
C SER A 81 -19.07 2.24 -1.60
N ALA A 82 -18.18 2.71 -2.47
CA ALA A 82 -18.56 3.18 -3.81
C ALA A 82 -19.08 2.04 -4.69
N ILE A 83 -18.51 0.82 -4.63
CA ILE A 83 -19.03 -0.37 -5.31
C ILE A 83 -20.47 -0.63 -4.89
N LEU A 84 -20.73 -0.73 -3.58
CA LEU A 84 -22.05 -1.03 -3.05
C LEU A 84 -23.08 0.04 -3.47
N ILE A 85 -22.78 1.31 -3.26
CA ILE A 85 -23.72 2.40 -3.54
C ILE A 85 -23.99 2.54 -5.04
N ASN A 86 -22.97 2.47 -5.89
CA ASN A 86 -23.15 2.52 -7.35
C ASN A 86 -23.94 1.32 -7.86
N TYR A 87 -23.66 0.12 -7.33
CA TYR A 87 -24.41 -1.08 -7.68
C TYR A 87 -25.90 -0.93 -7.32
N LEU A 88 -26.20 -0.52 -6.09
CA LEU A 88 -27.58 -0.29 -5.66
C LEU A 88 -28.25 0.83 -6.46
N HIS A 89 -27.55 1.92 -6.76
CA HIS A 89 -28.09 3.00 -7.58
C HIS A 89 -28.39 2.53 -9.01
N SER A 90 -27.58 1.66 -9.59
CA SER A 90 -27.80 1.14 -10.94
C SER A 90 -29.10 0.33 -11.07
N ILE A 91 -29.61 -0.21 -9.96
CA ILE A 91 -30.81 -1.06 -9.91
C ILE A 91 -32.00 -0.33 -9.28
N PHE A 92 -31.76 0.45 -8.23
CA PHE A 92 -32.75 1.13 -7.40
C PHE A 92 -32.45 2.63 -7.23
N PRO A 93 -32.33 3.42 -8.33
CA PRO A 93 -31.84 4.80 -8.25
C PRO A 93 -32.68 5.68 -7.30
N ALA A 94 -34.01 5.66 -7.44
CA ALA A 94 -34.90 6.45 -6.59
C ALA A 94 -34.81 6.08 -5.10
N PHE A 95 -34.55 4.81 -4.78
CA PHE A 95 -34.35 4.40 -3.40
C PHE A 95 -33.04 4.94 -2.84
N VAL A 96 -31.93 4.80 -3.58
CA VAL A 96 -30.62 5.26 -3.14
C VAL A 96 -30.63 6.77 -2.91
N GLU A 97 -31.18 7.54 -3.84
CA GLU A 97 -31.24 9.01 -3.74
C GLU A 97 -32.10 9.53 -2.56
N ASN A 98 -33.08 8.77 -2.08
CA ASN A 98 -34.00 9.22 -1.03
C ASN A 98 -33.82 8.56 0.33
N ASN A 99 -33.21 7.36 0.37
CA ASN A 99 -33.21 6.50 1.56
C ASN A 99 -31.83 5.97 1.97
N LEU A 100 -30.78 6.23 1.17
CA LEU A 100 -29.44 5.77 1.50
C LEU A 100 -28.54 6.97 1.77
N ASP A 101 -28.01 7.02 2.97
CA ASP A 101 -26.97 7.98 3.38
C ASP A 101 -25.65 7.25 3.60
N TYR A 102 -24.56 8.00 3.67
CA TYR A 102 -23.25 7.46 4.05
C TYR A 102 -22.58 8.34 5.11
N TYR A 103 -21.68 7.72 5.87
CA TYR A 103 -20.87 8.40 6.88
C TYR A 103 -19.39 8.27 6.55
N ILE A 104 -18.66 9.37 6.58
CA ILE A 104 -17.22 9.44 6.38
C ILE A 104 -16.56 9.85 7.69
N HIS A 105 -15.59 9.06 8.15
CA HIS A 105 -14.82 9.31 9.37
C HIS A 105 -14.00 10.61 9.30
N SER A 106 -13.86 11.28 10.43
CA SER A 106 -13.10 12.54 10.51
C SER A 106 -11.58 12.32 10.46
N GLY A 107 -11.08 11.19 10.98
CA GLY A 107 -9.66 10.80 11.06
C GLY A 107 -9.40 9.42 10.47
N LYS A 108 -8.62 8.64 11.19
CA LYS A 108 -8.27 7.24 10.87
C LYS A 108 -9.11 6.24 11.66
N GLN A 109 -10.30 6.64 12.07
CA GLN A 109 -11.21 5.74 12.77
C GLN A 109 -11.73 4.68 11.79
N HIS A 110 -11.99 3.50 12.30
CA HIS A 110 -12.55 2.37 11.57
C HIS A 110 -13.85 1.93 12.24
N GLY A 111 -14.79 1.42 11.45
CA GLY A 111 -16.00 0.81 11.93
C GLY A 111 -16.98 1.77 12.61
N LEU A 112 -17.63 1.31 13.69
CA LEU A 112 -18.81 1.95 14.27
C LEU A 112 -18.52 2.89 15.44
N SER A 113 -17.31 2.91 15.98
CA SER A 113 -16.98 3.52 17.28
C SER A 113 -17.32 5.02 17.38
N ASP A 114 -17.05 5.81 16.35
CA ASP A 114 -17.27 7.26 16.34
C ASP A 114 -18.58 7.70 15.65
N CYS A 115 -19.36 6.74 15.13
CA CYS A 115 -20.60 7.02 14.38
C CYS A 115 -21.86 6.37 14.98
N ILE A 116 -21.76 5.73 16.13
CA ILE A 116 -22.89 5.00 16.75
C ILE A 116 -24.12 5.88 16.93
N GLU A 117 -23.97 7.13 17.38
CA GLU A 117 -25.07 8.08 17.59
C GLU A 117 -25.77 8.46 16.26
N ILE A 118 -25.04 8.40 15.15
CA ILE A 118 -25.62 8.62 13.83
C ILE A 118 -26.32 7.35 13.36
N ALA A 119 -25.69 6.18 13.53
CA ALA A 119 -26.22 4.88 13.16
C ALA A 119 -27.58 4.59 13.82
N LEU A 120 -27.79 5.06 15.07
CA LEU A 120 -29.08 4.92 15.79
C LEU A 120 -30.29 5.58 15.09
N LYS A 121 -30.09 6.40 14.05
CA LYS A 121 -31.15 7.08 13.30
C LYS A 121 -31.62 6.30 12.07
N TYR A 122 -31.01 5.14 11.81
CA TYR A 122 -31.27 4.32 10.61
C TYR A 122 -31.91 2.98 10.96
N ASN A 123 -32.43 2.30 9.95
CA ASN A 123 -33.05 0.97 10.10
C ASN A 123 -32.07 -0.17 9.78
N LEU A 124 -31.10 0.13 8.91
CA LEU A 124 -30.05 -0.78 8.49
C LEU A 124 -28.74 -0.01 8.38
N VAL A 125 -27.67 -0.58 8.92
CA VAL A 125 -26.31 -0.10 8.76
C VAL A 125 -25.53 -1.12 7.96
N ILE A 126 -24.74 -0.67 6.99
CA ILE A 126 -23.87 -1.53 6.20
C ILE A 126 -22.45 -1.01 6.34
N CYS A 127 -21.53 -1.89 6.71
CA CYS A 127 -20.13 -1.59 6.94
C CYS A 127 -19.26 -2.34 5.90
N PRO A 128 -19.00 -1.75 4.72
CA PRO A 128 -18.01 -2.28 3.80
C PRO A 128 -16.61 -2.03 4.37
N ASP A 129 -15.73 -3.03 4.31
CA ASP A 129 -14.32 -2.95 4.66
C ASP A 129 -14.02 -2.68 6.15
N SER A 130 -14.96 -2.95 7.04
CA SER A 130 -14.75 -2.73 8.46
C SER A 130 -15.78 -3.43 9.33
N SER A 131 -15.61 -3.32 10.63
CA SER A 131 -16.56 -3.70 11.68
C SER A 131 -16.64 -5.19 12.03
N SER A 132 -15.81 -6.09 11.53
CA SER A 132 -15.86 -7.49 11.94
C SER A 132 -15.67 -7.70 13.46
N ASN A 133 -14.94 -6.80 14.13
CA ASN A 133 -14.65 -6.85 15.57
C ASN A 133 -15.50 -5.90 16.42
N ASP A 134 -16.50 -5.23 15.87
CA ASP A 134 -17.32 -4.22 16.55
C ASP A 134 -18.49 -4.85 17.36
N TYR A 135 -18.23 -5.93 18.08
CA TYR A 135 -19.25 -6.75 18.79
C TYR A 135 -20.14 -5.95 19.71
N GLU A 136 -19.56 -5.01 20.47
CA GLU A 136 -20.30 -4.16 21.42
C GLU A 136 -21.26 -3.20 20.71
N TYR A 137 -20.79 -2.58 19.62
CA TYR A 137 -21.62 -1.67 18.82
C TYR A 137 -22.71 -2.42 18.06
N HIS A 138 -22.44 -3.63 17.56
CA HIS A 138 -23.45 -4.50 16.98
C HIS A 138 -24.55 -4.82 17.99
N LYS A 139 -24.20 -5.12 19.23
CA LYS A 139 -25.16 -5.40 20.31
C LYS A 139 -26.01 -4.16 20.63
N ILE A 140 -25.40 -2.98 20.77
CA ILE A 140 -26.11 -1.72 21.01
C ILE A 140 -27.15 -1.45 19.92
N LEU A 141 -26.77 -1.61 18.65
CA LEU A 141 -27.66 -1.42 17.50
C LEU A 141 -28.78 -2.48 17.49
N ALA A 142 -28.46 -3.75 17.73
CA ALA A 142 -29.43 -4.84 17.77
C ALA A 142 -30.48 -4.65 18.88
N GLU A 143 -30.09 -4.18 20.06
CA GLU A 143 -31.01 -3.84 21.17
C GLU A 143 -32.00 -2.72 20.80
N LYS A 144 -31.66 -1.88 19.84
CA LYS A 144 -32.53 -0.84 19.25
C LYS A 144 -33.31 -1.31 18.02
N GLY A 145 -33.18 -2.59 17.66
CA GLY A 145 -33.86 -3.17 16.47
C GLY A 145 -33.20 -2.83 15.14
N ILE A 146 -32.02 -2.22 15.15
CA ILE A 146 -31.25 -1.85 13.98
C ILE A 146 -30.39 -3.04 13.57
N LYS A 147 -30.45 -3.43 12.28
CA LYS A 147 -29.64 -4.52 11.75
C LYS A 147 -28.34 -3.98 11.15
N VAL A 148 -27.27 -4.76 11.32
CA VAL A 148 -25.96 -4.46 10.73
C VAL A 148 -25.59 -5.54 9.73
N ILE A 149 -25.09 -5.15 8.56
CA ILE A 149 -24.44 -6.02 7.56
C ILE A 149 -22.98 -5.59 7.49
N VAL A 150 -22.08 -6.52 7.71
CA VAL A 150 -20.64 -6.35 7.61
C VAL A 150 -20.14 -7.05 6.35
N LEU A 151 -19.39 -6.34 5.50
CA LEU A 151 -18.76 -6.85 4.28
C LEU A 151 -17.27 -6.58 4.39
N ASP A 152 -16.52 -7.46 5.05
CA ASP A 152 -15.20 -7.16 5.55
C ASP A 152 -14.19 -8.28 5.24
N HIS A 153 -12.91 -7.98 5.38
CA HIS A 153 -11.81 -8.90 5.11
C HIS A 153 -10.77 -8.93 6.25
N HIS A 154 -10.93 -8.10 7.26
CA HIS A 154 -10.02 -8.05 8.39
C HIS A 154 -10.12 -9.32 9.26
N GLU A 155 -9.02 -9.67 9.92
CA GLU A 155 -9.01 -10.74 10.90
C GLU A 155 -9.98 -10.41 12.04
N ALA A 156 -10.72 -11.41 12.50
CA ALA A 156 -11.64 -11.27 13.60
C ALA A 156 -11.65 -12.53 14.46
N ASP A 157 -11.90 -12.35 15.76
CA ASP A 157 -11.84 -13.44 16.73
C ASP A 157 -12.97 -14.45 16.52
N HIS A 158 -14.16 -13.97 16.15
CA HIS A 158 -15.35 -14.79 15.92
C HIS A 158 -16.42 -14.02 15.11
N ILE A 159 -17.44 -14.72 14.65
CA ILE A 159 -18.58 -14.12 13.98
C ILE A 159 -19.51 -13.47 15.02
N SER A 160 -19.88 -12.20 14.82
CA SER A 160 -20.83 -11.49 15.69
C SER A 160 -22.23 -12.12 15.64
N GLU A 161 -22.83 -12.36 16.79
CA GLU A 161 -24.21 -12.84 16.90
C GLU A 161 -25.25 -11.75 16.61
N ASN A 162 -24.85 -10.47 16.65
CA ASN A 162 -25.72 -9.31 16.53
C ASN A 162 -25.64 -8.62 15.17
N ALA A 163 -24.80 -9.11 14.25
CA ALA A 163 -24.64 -8.61 12.89
C ALA A 163 -24.67 -9.76 11.88
N ILE A 164 -24.98 -9.44 10.62
CA ILE A 164 -24.80 -10.37 9.50
C ILE A 164 -23.41 -10.11 8.94
N VAL A 165 -22.46 -11.02 9.21
CA VAL A 165 -21.06 -10.85 8.82
C VAL A 165 -20.75 -11.71 7.61
N ILE A 166 -20.24 -11.07 6.56
CA ILE A 166 -19.67 -11.67 5.36
C ILE A 166 -18.21 -11.30 5.35
N ASN A 167 -17.34 -12.27 5.62
CA ASN A 167 -15.90 -12.04 5.75
C ASN A 167 -15.15 -13.27 5.23
N ASN A 168 -14.17 -13.06 4.33
CA ASN A 168 -13.39 -14.13 3.74
C ASN A 168 -12.48 -14.83 4.76
N GLN A 169 -12.01 -14.13 5.82
CA GLN A 169 -11.20 -14.75 6.88
C GLN A 169 -11.99 -15.75 7.70
N LEU A 170 -13.26 -15.45 7.97
CA LEU A 170 -14.17 -16.24 8.81
C LEU A 170 -14.99 -17.29 8.06
N SER A 171 -14.80 -17.43 6.75
CA SER A 171 -15.55 -18.35 5.88
C SER A 171 -14.64 -19.35 5.19
N ASP A 172 -15.23 -20.27 4.41
CA ASP A 172 -14.50 -21.23 3.57
C ASP A 172 -13.95 -20.62 2.26
N TYR A 173 -13.99 -19.29 2.14
CA TYR A 173 -13.47 -18.60 0.97
C TYR A 173 -11.97 -18.86 0.82
N PRO A 174 -11.51 -19.42 -0.32
CA PRO A 174 -10.14 -19.90 -0.44
C PRO A 174 -9.11 -18.76 -0.43
N ASN A 175 -9.50 -17.60 -0.98
CA ASN A 175 -8.61 -16.44 -1.06
C ASN A 175 -8.70 -15.62 0.23
N LYS A 176 -7.67 -15.69 1.05
CA LYS A 176 -7.53 -14.87 2.26
C LYS A 176 -6.86 -13.51 1.98
N ASP A 177 -6.21 -13.39 0.84
CA ASP A 177 -5.58 -12.16 0.35
C ASP A 177 -6.54 -11.38 -0.56
N PHE A 178 -7.65 -10.90 0.01
CA PHE A 178 -8.75 -10.30 -0.71
C PHE A 178 -9.32 -9.11 0.06
N SER A 179 -9.40 -7.94 -0.56
CA SER A 179 -9.78 -6.70 0.09
C SER A 179 -11.29 -6.58 0.35
N GLY A 180 -11.69 -5.60 1.17
CA GLY A 180 -13.09 -5.28 1.40
C GLY A 180 -13.85 -4.93 0.11
N ALA A 181 -13.18 -4.27 -0.87
CA ALA A 181 -13.75 -4.04 -2.20
C ALA A 181 -14.05 -5.35 -2.92
N GLY A 182 -13.17 -6.34 -2.80
CA GLY A 182 -13.38 -7.67 -3.35
C GLY A 182 -14.55 -8.39 -2.69
N VAL A 183 -14.65 -8.38 -1.36
CA VAL A 183 -15.76 -8.98 -0.62
C VAL A 183 -17.08 -8.30 -0.97
N THR A 184 -17.11 -6.97 -1.01
CA THR A 184 -18.30 -6.20 -1.39
C THR A 184 -18.74 -6.50 -2.83
N TRP A 185 -17.80 -6.59 -3.75
CA TRP A 185 -18.08 -6.98 -5.13
C TRP A 185 -18.66 -8.41 -5.23
N GLN A 186 -18.13 -9.36 -4.48
CA GLN A 186 -18.67 -10.72 -4.42
C GLN A 186 -20.11 -10.72 -3.87
N PHE A 187 -20.42 -9.89 -2.87
CA PHE A 187 -21.81 -9.70 -2.42
C PHE A 187 -22.69 -9.13 -3.53
N CYS A 188 -22.23 -8.15 -4.31
CA CYS A 188 -22.96 -7.64 -5.46
C CYS A 188 -23.19 -8.72 -6.55
N ARG A 189 -22.22 -9.61 -6.80
CA ARG A 189 -22.38 -10.77 -7.71
C ARG A 189 -23.44 -11.75 -7.18
N PHE A 190 -23.47 -11.98 -5.88
CA PHE A 190 -24.53 -12.79 -5.28
C PHE A 190 -25.92 -12.16 -5.48
N LEU A 191 -26.02 -10.84 -5.28
CA LEU A 191 -27.27 -10.10 -5.57
C LEU A 191 -27.65 -10.16 -7.05
N ASP A 192 -26.69 -10.08 -7.97
CA ASP A 192 -26.93 -10.24 -9.41
C ASP A 192 -27.60 -11.59 -9.72
N SER A 193 -27.12 -12.67 -9.09
CA SER A 193 -27.71 -13.99 -9.28
C SER A 193 -29.15 -14.08 -8.79
N LEU A 194 -29.47 -13.45 -7.66
CA LEU A 194 -30.81 -13.42 -7.08
C LEU A 194 -31.78 -12.53 -7.86
N LEU A 195 -31.30 -11.39 -8.35
CA LEU A 195 -32.10 -10.36 -9.03
C LEU A 195 -32.15 -10.55 -10.55
N ASN A 196 -31.45 -11.58 -11.05
CA ASN A 196 -31.24 -11.81 -12.48
C ASN A 196 -30.69 -10.55 -13.19
N LYS A 197 -29.64 -9.99 -12.62
CA LYS A 197 -28.90 -8.84 -13.13
C LYS A 197 -27.47 -9.25 -13.52
N ASN A 198 -26.73 -8.34 -14.12
CA ASN A 198 -25.33 -8.48 -14.45
C ASN A 198 -24.69 -7.09 -14.36
N LYS A 199 -24.51 -6.58 -13.13
CA LYS A 199 -24.06 -5.22 -12.85
C LYS A 199 -22.80 -5.15 -11.99
N ALA A 200 -22.49 -6.21 -11.25
CA ALA A 200 -21.36 -6.23 -10.35
C ALA A 200 -20.03 -5.96 -11.09
N ASP A 201 -19.85 -6.56 -12.26
CA ASP A 201 -18.62 -6.41 -13.05
C ASP A 201 -18.42 -5.00 -13.68
N ASP A 202 -19.43 -4.13 -13.60
CA ASP A 202 -19.30 -2.73 -13.99
C ASP A 202 -18.34 -1.95 -13.05
N TYR A 203 -17.92 -2.53 -11.91
CA TYR A 203 -17.12 -1.90 -10.84
C TYR A 203 -15.76 -2.57 -10.62
N LEU A 204 -15.28 -3.37 -11.57
CA LEU A 204 -14.00 -4.09 -11.46
C LEU A 204 -12.79 -3.17 -11.31
N ASP A 205 -12.83 -1.96 -11.82
CA ASP A 205 -11.79 -0.95 -11.62
C ASP A 205 -11.66 -0.48 -10.16
N LEU A 206 -12.79 -0.36 -9.46
CA LEU A 206 -12.80 -0.09 -8.00
C LEU A 206 -12.28 -1.30 -7.22
N VAL A 207 -12.65 -2.54 -7.62
CA VAL A 207 -12.12 -3.78 -7.01
C VAL A 207 -10.60 -3.84 -7.18
N ALA A 208 -10.09 -3.53 -8.38
CA ALA A 208 -8.65 -3.52 -8.65
C ALA A 208 -7.94 -2.47 -7.79
N LEU A 209 -8.52 -1.26 -7.67
CA LEU A 209 -7.93 -0.20 -6.87
C LEU A 209 -7.92 -0.54 -5.38
N GLY A 210 -8.99 -1.11 -4.83
CA GLY A 210 -9.07 -1.55 -3.43
C GLY A 210 -8.00 -2.59 -3.12
N ASN A 211 -7.95 -3.69 -3.89
CA ASN A 211 -6.93 -4.73 -3.71
C ASN A 211 -5.48 -4.19 -3.78
N MET A 212 -5.21 -3.24 -4.68
CA MET A 212 -3.88 -2.63 -4.79
C MET A 212 -3.59 -1.67 -3.64
N ALA A 213 -4.58 -0.91 -3.19
CA ALA A 213 -4.41 0.09 -2.13
C ALA A 213 -4.18 -0.54 -0.76
N ASP A 214 -4.85 -1.67 -0.51
CA ASP A 214 -4.74 -2.43 0.72
C ASP A 214 -3.63 -3.50 0.66
N MET A 215 -2.79 -3.43 -0.38
CA MET A 215 -1.59 -4.28 -0.49
C MET A 215 -1.90 -5.79 -0.41
N MET A 216 -2.96 -6.24 -1.07
CA MET A 216 -3.31 -7.65 -1.13
C MET A 216 -2.24 -8.46 -1.88
N SER A 217 -1.97 -9.67 -1.41
CA SER A 217 -0.92 -10.53 -1.94
C SER A 217 -1.18 -10.91 -3.41
N LEU A 218 -0.19 -10.67 -4.27
CA LEU A 218 -0.25 -11.08 -5.67
C LEU A 218 0.05 -12.57 -5.88
N ARG A 219 0.33 -13.32 -4.82
CA ARG A 219 0.40 -14.78 -4.88
C ARG A 219 -0.96 -15.42 -5.12
N SER A 220 -2.05 -14.76 -4.71
CA SER A 220 -3.41 -15.16 -5.01
C SER A 220 -3.73 -14.95 -6.49
N LYS A 221 -4.06 -16.02 -7.22
CA LYS A 221 -4.45 -15.97 -8.64
C LYS A 221 -5.69 -15.10 -8.84
N GLU A 222 -6.68 -15.20 -7.95
CA GLU A 222 -7.91 -14.41 -8.01
C GLU A 222 -7.63 -12.91 -7.84
N THR A 223 -6.92 -12.54 -6.78
CA THR A 223 -6.56 -11.13 -6.52
C THR A 223 -5.79 -10.54 -7.68
N LYS A 224 -4.76 -11.25 -8.14
CA LYS A 224 -4.00 -10.87 -9.32
C LYS A 224 -4.89 -10.70 -10.55
N HIS A 225 -5.72 -11.71 -10.86
CA HIS A 225 -6.60 -11.67 -12.03
C HIS A 225 -7.54 -10.46 -12.01
N LEU A 226 -8.17 -10.19 -10.87
CA LEU A 226 -9.09 -9.07 -10.72
C LEU A 226 -8.41 -7.71 -10.86
N ILE A 227 -7.17 -7.56 -10.37
CA ILE A 227 -6.40 -6.34 -10.55
C ILE A 227 -6.14 -6.09 -12.03
N TRP A 228 -5.65 -7.10 -12.77
CA TRP A 228 -5.42 -6.91 -14.21
C TRP A 228 -6.71 -6.70 -14.99
N LYS A 229 -7.72 -7.51 -14.74
CA LYS A 229 -9.02 -7.38 -15.42
C LYS A 229 -9.62 -6.00 -15.18
N GLY A 230 -9.61 -5.53 -13.93
CA GLY A 230 -10.17 -4.22 -13.59
C GLY A 230 -9.42 -3.04 -14.22
N PHE A 231 -8.11 -3.17 -14.42
CA PHE A 231 -7.28 -2.11 -15.01
C PHE A 231 -7.13 -2.15 -16.53
N GLN A 232 -7.77 -3.10 -17.21
CA GLN A 232 -7.82 -3.12 -18.67
C GLN A 232 -8.61 -1.94 -19.25
N TYR A 233 -8.28 -1.53 -20.48
CA TYR A 233 -8.90 -0.39 -21.15
C TYR A 233 -10.43 -0.42 -21.16
N GLY A 234 -11.05 -1.57 -21.37
CA GLY A 234 -12.51 -1.73 -21.43
C GLY A 234 -13.22 -1.67 -20.08
N ASN A 235 -12.50 -1.77 -18.99
CA ASN A 235 -13.06 -1.94 -17.64
C ASN A 235 -12.92 -0.71 -16.74
N ILE A 236 -12.21 0.32 -17.16
CA ILE A 236 -12.13 1.59 -16.44
C ILE A 236 -13.41 2.37 -16.67
N ARG A 237 -14.36 2.30 -15.75
CA ARG A 237 -15.70 2.90 -15.83
C ARG A 237 -15.97 3.92 -14.73
N ASN A 238 -15.25 3.84 -13.61
CA ASN A 238 -15.40 4.80 -12.54
C ASN A 238 -14.88 6.18 -12.96
N PRO A 239 -15.69 7.26 -12.84
CA PRO A 239 -15.31 8.60 -13.28
C PRO A 239 -14.02 9.11 -12.65
N PHE A 240 -13.83 8.89 -11.34
CA PHE A 240 -12.63 9.33 -10.64
C PHE A 240 -11.39 8.60 -11.17
N ILE A 241 -11.43 7.28 -11.29
CA ILE A 241 -10.30 6.47 -11.79
C ILE A 241 -9.99 6.86 -13.24
N PHE A 242 -11.03 6.98 -14.08
CA PHE A 242 -10.86 7.37 -15.48
C PHE A 242 -10.16 8.73 -15.62
N GLU A 243 -10.70 9.77 -14.99
CA GLU A 243 -10.16 11.13 -15.10
C GLU A 243 -8.77 11.26 -14.43
N MET A 244 -8.51 10.52 -13.34
CA MET A 244 -7.16 10.42 -12.76
C MET A 244 -6.18 9.78 -13.74
N SER A 245 -6.60 8.74 -14.46
CA SER A 245 -5.75 8.06 -15.43
C SER A 245 -5.42 8.95 -16.62
N GLU A 246 -6.38 9.73 -17.12
CA GLU A 246 -6.14 10.67 -18.22
C GLU A 246 -5.19 11.80 -17.80
N LYS A 247 -5.35 12.33 -16.59
CA LYS A 247 -4.49 13.40 -16.07
C LYS A 247 -3.06 12.98 -15.81
N ASN A 248 -2.86 11.73 -15.40
CA ASN A 248 -1.56 11.15 -15.07
C ASN A 248 -1.12 10.10 -16.12
N ASN A 249 -1.59 10.20 -17.34
CA ASN A 249 -1.39 9.20 -18.40
C ASN A 249 0.08 8.79 -18.58
N PHE A 250 1.01 9.75 -18.52
CA PHE A 250 2.45 9.48 -18.60
C PHE A 250 2.97 8.58 -17.47
N SER A 251 2.41 8.71 -16.27
CA SER A 251 2.87 7.96 -15.07
C SER A 251 2.15 6.62 -14.91
N LEU A 252 0.89 6.53 -15.35
CA LEU A 252 0.02 5.37 -15.17
C LEU A 252 0.07 4.42 -16.36
N ASN A 253 0.28 4.97 -17.55
CA ASN A 253 0.33 4.25 -18.79
C ASN A 253 1.41 4.91 -19.64
N LYS A 254 2.50 4.22 -19.91
CA LYS A 254 3.47 4.72 -20.88
C LYS A 254 2.86 4.58 -22.27
N PRO A 255 2.52 5.67 -22.99
CA PRO A 255 1.71 5.63 -24.22
C PRO A 255 2.30 4.77 -25.32
N ASP A 256 3.62 4.60 -25.33
CA ASP A 256 4.37 3.88 -26.35
C ASP A 256 4.70 2.44 -25.91
N TYR A 257 4.35 2.06 -24.69
CA TYR A 257 4.58 0.73 -24.16
C TYR A 257 3.32 -0.12 -24.31
N LYS A 258 3.34 -1.11 -25.18
CA LYS A 258 2.27 -2.10 -25.23
C LYS A 258 2.32 -2.90 -23.94
N SER A 259 1.48 -2.54 -22.97
CA SER A 259 1.26 -3.39 -21.80
C SER A 259 0.97 -4.81 -22.31
N TYR A 260 1.74 -5.77 -21.83
CA TYR A 260 1.58 -7.18 -22.18
C TYR A 260 0.15 -7.69 -21.95
N TYR A 261 -0.58 -7.05 -21.04
CA TYR A 261 -1.94 -7.41 -20.63
C TYR A 261 -3.03 -6.47 -21.14
N GLY A 262 -2.73 -5.48 -21.95
CA GLY A 262 -3.72 -4.48 -22.41
C GLY A 262 -4.21 -3.56 -21.29
N LEU A 263 -3.36 -3.26 -20.30
CA LEU A 263 -3.70 -2.42 -19.16
C LEU A 263 -3.75 -0.95 -19.55
N LYS A 264 -4.79 -0.24 -19.12
CA LYS A 264 -4.85 1.23 -19.12
C LYS A 264 -4.12 1.81 -17.90
N ILE A 265 -4.20 1.14 -16.79
CA ILE A 265 -3.54 1.50 -15.53
C ILE A 265 -2.67 0.34 -15.12
N THR A 266 -1.38 0.59 -14.89
CA THR A 266 -0.51 -0.45 -14.35
C THR A 266 -0.73 -0.60 -12.85
N PRO A 267 -0.59 -1.80 -12.25
CA PRO A 267 -0.66 -2.00 -10.80
C PRO A 267 0.28 -1.05 -10.06
N MET A 268 1.53 -0.94 -10.51
CA MET A 268 2.52 0.00 -9.97
C MET A 268 2.05 1.46 -10.11
N GLY A 269 1.49 1.83 -11.26
CA GLY A 269 0.92 3.16 -11.49
C GLY A 269 -0.18 3.49 -10.50
N SER A 270 -1.11 2.56 -10.25
CA SER A 270 -2.20 2.75 -9.28
C SER A 270 -1.67 2.91 -7.85
N ALA A 271 -0.67 2.09 -7.46
CA ALA A 271 -0.06 2.13 -6.14
C ALA A 271 0.71 3.44 -5.86
N PHE A 272 1.26 4.11 -6.88
CA PHE A 272 2.02 5.35 -6.71
C PHE A 272 1.26 6.62 -7.09
N PHE A 273 0.29 6.56 -8.00
CA PHE A 273 -0.35 7.74 -8.57
C PHE A 273 -1.88 7.81 -8.42
N ILE A 274 -2.53 6.80 -7.81
CA ILE A 274 -3.96 6.87 -7.47
C ILE A 274 -4.15 6.66 -5.96
N ALA A 275 -3.83 5.48 -5.43
CA ALA A 275 -4.05 5.15 -4.02
C ALA A 275 -3.42 6.16 -3.03
N PRO A 276 -2.18 6.69 -3.25
CA PRO A 276 -1.60 7.68 -2.35
C PRO A 276 -2.32 9.03 -2.33
N PHE A 277 -3.03 9.39 -3.41
CA PHE A 277 -3.84 10.61 -3.44
C PHE A 277 -5.13 10.43 -2.65
N VAL A 278 -5.80 9.28 -2.80
CA VAL A 278 -6.98 8.91 -2.00
C VAL A 278 -6.59 8.85 -0.52
N ASN A 279 -5.54 8.11 -0.16
CA ASN A 279 -5.05 7.99 1.21
C ASN A 279 -4.60 9.35 1.80
N ALA A 280 -4.07 10.27 0.99
CA ALA A 280 -3.75 11.62 1.46
C ALA A 280 -5.02 12.41 1.82
N MET A 281 -6.06 12.31 0.98
CA MET A 281 -7.36 12.93 1.25
C MET A 281 -7.99 12.38 2.53
N VAL A 282 -8.02 11.06 2.69
CA VAL A 282 -8.57 10.41 3.88
C VAL A 282 -7.84 10.82 5.16
N ARG A 283 -6.51 10.90 5.12
CA ARG A 283 -5.67 11.20 6.30
C ARG A 283 -5.57 12.69 6.63
N SER A 284 -5.63 13.57 5.64
CA SER A 284 -5.26 14.99 5.77
C SER A 284 -6.28 15.96 5.15
N GLY A 285 -7.34 15.45 4.56
CA GLY A 285 -8.44 16.25 4.01
C GLY A 285 -9.40 16.75 5.09
N THR A 286 -10.06 17.89 4.83
CA THR A 286 -11.23 18.31 5.61
C THR A 286 -12.42 17.39 5.32
N LYS A 287 -13.49 17.49 6.11
CA LYS A 287 -14.69 16.69 5.90
C LYS A 287 -15.29 16.95 4.49
N GLU A 288 -15.30 18.21 4.06
CA GLU A 288 -15.81 18.62 2.75
C GLU A 288 -14.92 18.10 1.61
N GLU A 289 -13.58 18.11 1.79
CA GLU A 289 -12.64 17.56 0.82
C GLU A 289 -12.83 16.03 0.67
N LYS A 290 -13.00 15.30 1.79
CA LYS A 290 -13.28 13.87 1.81
C LYS A 290 -14.62 13.51 1.14
N ASP A 291 -15.68 14.27 1.45
CA ASP A 291 -17.00 14.11 0.83
C ASP A 291 -16.94 14.37 -0.68
N LEU A 292 -16.22 15.40 -1.11
CA LEU A 292 -15.98 15.71 -2.52
C LEU A 292 -15.29 14.55 -3.25
N LEU A 293 -14.26 13.95 -2.62
CA LEU A 293 -13.59 12.77 -3.14
C LEU A 293 -14.57 11.60 -3.28
N PHE A 294 -15.29 11.27 -2.21
CA PHE A 294 -16.21 10.13 -2.22
C PHE A 294 -17.30 10.30 -3.29
N LYS A 295 -17.92 11.47 -3.38
CA LYS A 295 -18.90 11.79 -4.43
C LYS A 295 -18.34 11.67 -5.84
N SER A 296 -17.04 11.93 -6.04
CA SER A 296 -16.40 11.74 -7.34
C SER A 296 -16.28 10.28 -7.78
N MET A 297 -16.36 9.33 -6.83
CA MET A 297 -16.41 7.89 -7.08
C MET A 297 -17.85 7.37 -7.29
N LEU A 298 -18.86 8.18 -6.95
CA LEU A 298 -20.26 7.85 -7.20
C LEU A 298 -20.65 8.29 -8.63
N GLN A 299 -20.96 7.32 -9.49
CA GLN A 299 -21.18 7.54 -10.92
C GLN A 299 -22.29 8.59 -11.21
N TYR A 300 -23.33 8.64 -10.38
CA TYR A 300 -24.44 9.57 -10.52
C TYR A 300 -24.18 10.98 -9.97
N GLU A 301 -23.07 11.15 -9.19
CA GLU A 301 -22.66 12.44 -8.62
C GLU A 301 -21.50 13.08 -9.41
N ALA A 302 -20.56 12.28 -9.90
CA ALA A 302 -19.24 12.70 -10.37
C ALA A 302 -19.27 13.80 -11.45
N PHE A 303 -20.25 13.78 -12.34
CA PHE A 303 -20.37 14.76 -13.44
C PHE A 303 -21.31 15.93 -13.16
N LYS A 304 -21.90 16.01 -11.96
CA LYS A 304 -22.68 17.17 -11.55
C LYS A 304 -21.84 18.43 -11.59
N LYS A 305 -22.46 19.53 -12.01
CA LYS A 305 -21.84 20.84 -12.01
C LYS A 305 -21.92 21.46 -10.61
N ILE A 306 -20.79 21.94 -10.12
CA ILE A 306 -20.65 22.61 -8.83
C ILE A 306 -19.86 23.90 -8.99
N PRO A 307 -20.01 24.87 -8.08
CA PRO A 307 -19.23 26.12 -8.13
C PRO A 307 -17.73 25.85 -8.19
N SER A 308 -17.05 26.52 -9.12
CA SER A 308 -15.61 26.33 -9.33
C SER A 308 -14.80 26.91 -8.18
N THR A 309 -13.78 26.15 -7.74
CA THR A 309 -12.75 26.60 -6.78
C THR A 309 -11.37 26.79 -7.43
N LYS A 310 -11.31 26.87 -8.76
CA LYS A 310 -10.05 27.15 -9.49
C LYS A 310 -9.53 28.53 -9.14
N ARG A 311 -8.23 28.66 -8.98
CA ARG A 311 -7.60 29.98 -8.79
C ARG A 311 -7.88 30.87 -10.01
N GLY A 312 -8.49 32.03 -9.78
CA GLY A 312 -8.84 33.00 -10.85
C GLY A 312 -10.12 32.66 -11.61
N HIS A 313 -10.98 31.76 -11.10
CA HIS A 313 -12.31 31.51 -11.67
C HIS A 313 -13.17 32.79 -11.70
N SER A 314 -14.05 32.86 -12.69
CA SER A 314 -15.04 33.93 -12.79
C SER A 314 -16.19 33.72 -11.80
N PHE A 315 -16.86 34.82 -11.39
CA PHE A 315 -18.04 34.69 -10.53
C PHE A 315 -19.14 33.88 -11.24
N GLY A 316 -19.65 32.84 -10.57
CA GLY A 316 -20.66 31.93 -11.12
C GLY A 316 -20.12 30.85 -12.06
N GLU A 317 -18.80 30.75 -12.23
CA GLU A 317 -18.18 29.64 -12.99
C GLU A 317 -18.42 28.31 -12.29
N GLU A 318 -18.83 27.32 -13.05
CA GLU A 318 -19.04 25.95 -12.59
C GLU A 318 -18.02 24.98 -13.22
N GLU A 319 -17.74 23.90 -12.52
CA GLU A 319 -16.91 22.82 -13.02
C GLU A 319 -17.53 21.46 -12.65
N ARG A 320 -17.09 20.37 -13.31
CA ARG A 320 -17.53 19.03 -12.91
C ARG A 320 -16.97 18.68 -11.52
N LEU A 321 -17.78 18.01 -10.69
CA LEU A 321 -17.39 17.60 -9.34
C LEU A 321 -16.10 16.78 -9.37
N VAL A 322 -15.98 15.83 -10.29
CA VAL A 322 -14.79 14.99 -10.42
C VAL A 322 -13.51 15.79 -10.73
N ASP A 323 -13.60 16.83 -11.56
CA ASP A 323 -12.44 17.67 -11.88
C ASP A 323 -11.95 18.44 -10.64
N GLN A 324 -12.91 18.96 -9.84
CA GLN A 324 -12.59 19.61 -8.58
C GLN A 324 -11.98 18.64 -7.57
N ALA A 325 -12.54 17.43 -7.45
CA ALA A 325 -12.04 16.38 -6.56
C ALA A 325 -10.58 16.01 -6.88
N ILE A 326 -10.26 15.76 -8.14
CA ILE A 326 -8.89 15.41 -8.57
C ILE A 326 -7.90 16.55 -8.26
N ARG A 327 -8.28 17.80 -8.55
CA ARG A 327 -7.44 18.95 -8.21
C ARG A 327 -7.24 19.06 -6.70
N THR A 328 -8.29 18.83 -5.92
CA THR A 328 -8.23 18.83 -4.45
C THR A 328 -7.33 17.73 -3.93
N CYS A 329 -7.41 16.51 -4.48
CA CYS A 329 -6.48 15.41 -4.14
C CYS A 329 -5.02 15.83 -4.32
N VAL A 330 -4.67 16.46 -5.44
CA VAL A 330 -3.30 16.94 -5.70
C VAL A 330 -2.89 18.00 -4.66
N ASN A 331 -3.78 18.95 -4.34
CA ASN A 331 -3.49 19.99 -3.36
C ASN A 331 -3.27 19.42 -1.96
N VAL A 332 -4.13 18.49 -1.53
CA VAL A 332 -4.02 17.82 -0.22
C VAL A 332 -2.75 16.98 -0.16
N LYS A 333 -2.43 16.22 -1.21
CA LYS A 333 -1.18 15.45 -1.28
C LYS A 333 0.05 16.34 -1.17
N ASN A 334 0.08 17.47 -1.88
CA ASN A 334 1.16 18.44 -1.79
C ASN A 334 1.25 19.07 -0.38
N ARG A 335 0.11 19.39 0.26
CA ARG A 335 0.06 19.87 1.66
C ARG A 335 0.63 18.81 2.62
N GLN A 336 0.25 17.55 2.47
CA GLN A 336 0.74 16.43 3.26
C GLN A 336 2.25 16.22 3.06
N THR A 337 2.74 16.29 1.82
CA THR A 337 4.18 16.15 1.53
C THR A 337 5.00 17.23 2.22
N ARG A 338 4.56 18.50 2.15
CA ARG A 338 5.24 19.59 2.88
C ARG A 338 5.27 19.38 4.39
N ALA A 339 4.16 18.87 4.96
CA ALA A 339 4.11 18.56 6.38
C ALA A 339 5.05 17.40 6.76
N GLN A 340 5.17 16.39 5.89
CA GLN A 340 6.15 15.31 6.07
C GLN A 340 7.59 15.83 6.02
N ASP A 341 7.91 16.68 5.04
CA ASP A 341 9.27 17.21 4.87
C ASP A 341 9.66 18.09 6.07
N ALA A 342 8.75 18.95 6.54
CA ALA A 342 8.96 19.72 7.78
C ALA A 342 9.09 18.82 9.03
N GLY A 343 8.35 17.69 9.08
CA GLY A 343 8.51 16.69 10.14
C GLY A 343 9.88 16.00 10.08
N MET A 344 10.33 15.64 8.89
CA MET A 344 11.66 15.07 8.65
C MET A 344 12.76 15.98 9.19
N GLU A 345 12.77 17.25 8.79
CA GLU A 345 13.77 18.23 9.21
C GLU A 345 13.87 18.35 10.75
N LYS A 346 12.70 18.37 11.44
CA LYS A 346 12.68 18.39 12.91
C LYS A 346 13.32 17.15 13.52
N LEU A 347 12.98 15.95 12.99
CA LEU A 347 13.50 14.69 13.54
C LEU A 347 14.98 14.51 13.23
N GLU A 348 15.47 14.95 12.08
CA GLU A 348 16.90 14.93 11.73
C GLU A 348 17.71 15.76 12.72
N GLY A 349 17.22 16.95 13.08
CA GLY A 349 17.84 17.75 14.14
C GLY A 349 17.88 17.06 15.52
N LEU A 350 16.87 16.21 15.84
CA LEU A 350 16.88 15.42 17.08
C LEU A 350 17.87 14.24 17.01
N ILE A 351 18.00 13.58 15.85
CA ILE A 351 18.96 12.49 15.65
C ILE A 351 20.38 12.99 15.93
N GLU A 352 20.75 14.12 15.33
CA GLU A 352 22.08 14.71 15.49
C GLU A 352 22.31 15.19 16.93
N LYS A 353 21.38 15.98 17.47
CA LYS A 353 21.48 16.56 18.81
C LYS A 353 21.65 15.51 19.92
N ASN A 354 20.93 14.38 19.80
CA ASN A 354 20.86 13.34 20.82
C ASN A 354 21.78 12.13 20.48
N ASN A 355 22.58 12.20 19.42
CA ASN A 355 23.43 11.11 18.95
C ASN A 355 22.70 9.77 18.83
N MET A 356 21.45 9.80 18.27
CA MET A 356 20.57 8.64 18.26
C MET A 356 21.08 7.49 17.40
N MET A 357 22.03 7.75 16.49
CA MET A 357 22.63 6.71 15.63
C MET A 357 23.48 5.68 16.39
N GLN A 358 23.77 5.89 17.66
CA GLN A 358 24.40 4.88 18.53
C GLN A 358 23.45 3.71 18.85
N HIS A 359 22.14 3.87 18.68
CA HIS A 359 21.12 2.87 18.98
C HIS A 359 20.66 2.15 17.71
N LYS A 360 20.16 0.92 17.87
CA LYS A 360 19.61 0.10 16.77
C LYS A 360 18.23 0.58 16.32
N VAL A 361 17.49 1.28 17.19
CA VAL A 361 16.15 1.82 16.90
C VAL A 361 16.16 3.34 17.10
N LEU A 362 15.56 4.08 16.17
CA LEU A 362 15.33 5.51 16.30
C LEU A 362 13.97 5.73 17.00
N LEU A 363 13.99 5.98 18.31
CA LEU A 363 12.80 6.21 19.11
C LEU A 363 12.60 7.71 19.39
N PHE A 364 11.53 8.28 18.83
CA PHE A 364 11.12 9.67 19.04
C PHE A 364 9.91 9.74 19.96
N LEU A 365 10.06 10.40 21.10
CA LEU A 365 9.00 10.73 22.02
C LEU A 365 8.69 12.23 21.89
N LEU A 366 7.51 12.56 21.37
CA LEU A 366 7.16 13.91 20.96
C LEU A 366 5.99 14.46 21.76
N ASP A 367 6.00 15.77 22.00
CA ASP A 367 4.83 16.47 22.51
C ASP A 367 3.73 16.56 21.44
N PRO A 368 2.44 16.68 21.85
CA PRO A 368 1.33 16.86 20.93
C PRO A 368 1.56 18.06 19.99
N GLY A 369 1.27 17.87 18.69
CA GLY A 369 1.37 18.93 17.68
C GLY A 369 2.77 19.09 17.05
N VAL A 370 3.80 18.35 17.50
CA VAL A 370 5.12 18.38 16.83
C VAL A 370 5.06 17.73 15.46
N ILE A 371 4.41 16.57 15.39
CA ILE A 371 4.05 15.87 14.14
C ILE A 371 2.58 15.45 14.23
N ASP A 372 1.81 15.67 13.16
CA ASP A 372 0.43 15.19 13.07
C ASP A 372 0.42 13.65 13.09
N ARG A 373 -0.38 13.06 13.98
CA ARG A 373 -0.52 11.61 14.15
C ARG A 373 -0.91 10.90 12.86
N ASN A 374 -1.70 11.57 12.01
CA ASN A 374 -2.17 11.01 10.75
C ASN A 374 -1.04 10.80 9.72
N ILE A 375 0.08 11.53 9.85
CA ILE A 375 1.25 11.41 8.98
C ILE A 375 2.48 10.82 9.67
N ALA A 376 2.43 10.55 10.97
CA ALA A 376 3.58 10.04 11.74
C ALA A 376 4.19 8.77 11.10
N GLY A 377 3.35 7.82 10.66
CA GLY A 377 3.82 6.61 9.98
C GLY A 377 4.48 6.88 8.62
N LEU A 378 4.10 7.94 7.91
CA LEU A 378 4.73 8.34 6.66
C LEU A 378 6.09 8.98 6.89
N VAL A 379 6.22 9.79 7.94
CA VAL A 379 7.50 10.38 8.37
C VAL A 379 8.42 9.26 8.88
N ALA A 380 7.91 8.31 9.67
CA ALA A 380 8.67 7.16 10.15
C ALA A 380 9.26 6.33 8.99
N ASN A 381 8.48 6.09 7.92
CA ASN A 381 8.98 5.42 6.72
C ASN A 381 10.14 6.18 6.05
N LYS A 382 10.05 7.52 5.96
CA LYS A 382 11.11 8.33 5.35
C LYS A 382 12.38 8.32 6.20
N ILE A 383 12.26 8.45 7.53
CA ILE A 383 13.40 8.37 8.46
C ILE A 383 14.03 6.98 8.39
N MET A 384 13.22 5.93 8.51
CA MET A 384 13.67 4.53 8.42
C MET A 384 14.46 4.27 7.13
N ALA A 385 13.93 4.71 5.98
CA ALA A 385 14.59 4.52 4.69
C ALA A 385 15.90 5.32 4.57
N LYS A 386 15.94 6.56 5.08
CA LYS A 386 17.15 7.43 5.01
C LYS A 386 18.26 6.93 5.93
N TYR A 387 17.92 6.56 7.17
CA TYR A 387 18.90 6.17 8.18
C TYR A 387 19.12 4.65 8.27
N GLN A 388 18.36 3.87 7.49
CA GLN A 388 18.42 2.41 7.43
C GLN A 388 18.31 1.76 8.82
N ARG A 389 17.38 2.29 9.65
CA ARG A 389 17.12 1.83 11.02
C ARG A 389 15.63 1.76 11.31
N PRO A 390 15.16 0.76 12.07
CA PRO A 390 13.81 0.74 12.58
C PRO A 390 13.48 2.05 13.30
N THR A 391 12.28 2.58 13.11
CA THR A 391 11.93 3.93 13.57
C THR A 391 10.56 3.94 14.23
N CYS A 392 10.48 4.49 15.46
CA CYS A 392 9.26 4.70 16.22
C CYS A 392 9.04 6.21 16.42
N ILE A 393 7.88 6.72 15.99
CA ILE A 393 7.45 8.11 16.22
C ILE A 393 6.20 8.07 17.08
N LEU A 394 6.34 8.42 18.36
CA LEU A 394 5.30 8.35 19.37
C LEU A 394 5.01 9.73 19.94
N THR A 395 3.73 10.02 20.17
CA THR A 395 3.25 11.29 20.73
C THR A 395 2.71 11.05 22.13
N LYS A 396 3.02 11.97 23.06
CA LYS A 396 2.52 11.97 24.43
C LYS A 396 0.99 11.95 24.48
N VAL A 397 0.45 11.04 25.27
CA VAL A 397 -0.99 10.92 25.57
C VAL A 397 -1.15 10.92 27.08
N ILE A 398 -2.15 11.65 27.56
CA ILE A 398 -2.55 11.66 28.96
C ILE A 398 -3.98 11.12 29.00
N ASP A 399 -4.21 10.04 29.74
CA ASP A 399 -5.52 9.45 29.91
C ASP A 399 -6.39 10.24 30.92
N GLU A 400 -7.65 9.85 31.09
CA GLU A 400 -8.59 10.48 32.01
C GLU A 400 -8.16 10.38 33.47
N SER A 401 -7.30 9.42 33.81
CA SER A 401 -6.74 9.19 35.13
C SER A 401 -5.44 9.97 35.36
N GLY A 402 -4.93 10.66 34.33
CA GLY A 402 -3.67 11.42 34.39
C GLY A 402 -2.42 10.59 34.09
N ASN A 403 -2.56 9.31 33.69
CA ASN A 403 -1.40 8.49 33.31
C ASN A 403 -0.84 8.94 31.97
N ILE A 404 0.48 8.94 31.87
CA ILE A 404 1.22 9.35 30.67
C ILE A 404 1.67 8.11 29.92
N SER A 405 1.32 8.06 28.63
CA SER A 405 1.85 7.09 27.67
C SER A 405 2.31 7.80 26.40
N TYR A 406 3.08 7.09 25.56
CA TYR A 406 3.48 7.56 24.25
C TYR A 406 2.96 6.60 23.19
N GLN A 407 2.16 7.10 22.28
CA GLN A 407 1.47 6.28 21.29
C GLN A 407 1.69 6.82 19.88
N GLY A 408 1.87 5.94 18.90
CA GLY A 408 2.08 6.39 17.53
C GLY A 408 2.37 5.27 16.55
N SER A 409 3.32 5.50 15.66
CA SER A 409 3.62 4.59 14.56
C SER A 409 5.05 4.08 14.62
N ALA A 410 5.22 2.78 14.40
CA ALA A 410 6.51 2.12 14.28
C ALA A 410 6.71 1.54 12.86
N ARG A 411 7.95 1.53 12.40
CA ARG A 411 8.38 0.98 11.09
C ARG A 411 9.64 0.16 11.26
N GLY A 412 9.59 -1.11 10.83
CA GLY A 412 10.73 -2.00 10.74
C GLY A 412 11.57 -1.72 9.50
N TYR A 413 12.83 -2.10 9.53
CA TYR A 413 13.74 -2.03 8.38
C TYR A 413 14.12 -3.44 7.92
N ASP A 414 13.40 -3.96 6.93
CA ASP A 414 13.50 -5.37 6.50
C ASP A 414 14.88 -5.73 5.94
N LYS A 415 15.59 -4.77 5.31
CA LYS A 415 16.96 -4.98 4.80
C LYS A 415 18.01 -5.12 5.93
N SER A 416 17.62 -4.98 7.20
CA SER A 416 18.48 -5.25 8.34
C SER A 416 18.71 -6.74 8.62
N GLY A 417 17.94 -7.62 7.97
CA GLY A 417 17.88 -9.05 8.26
C GLY A 417 16.91 -9.44 9.38
N PHE A 418 16.22 -8.45 10.00
CA PHE A 418 15.21 -8.67 11.02
C PHE A 418 13.83 -8.25 10.50
N THR A 419 12.92 -9.21 10.36
CA THR A 419 11.57 -9.01 9.79
C THR A 419 10.46 -9.00 10.85
N HIS A 420 10.79 -9.23 12.14
CA HIS A 420 9.83 -9.38 13.24
C HIS A 420 9.88 -8.20 14.23
N PHE A 421 9.94 -6.97 13.70
CA PHE A 421 10.14 -5.79 14.55
C PHE A 421 8.96 -5.53 15.50
N LYS A 422 7.72 -5.82 15.09
CA LYS A 422 6.54 -5.74 15.98
C LYS A 422 6.69 -6.65 17.19
N ASP A 423 7.06 -7.91 16.98
CA ASP A 423 7.19 -8.89 18.07
C ASP A 423 8.34 -8.50 19.02
N ILE A 424 9.44 -7.96 18.48
CA ILE A 424 10.52 -7.41 19.32
C ILE A 424 9.97 -6.29 20.21
N CYS A 425 9.24 -5.32 19.66
CA CYS A 425 8.66 -4.24 20.46
C CYS A 425 7.64 -4.76 21.49
N ALA A 426 6.76 -5.69 21.08
CA ALA A 426 5.72 -6.26 21.92
C ALA A 426 6.27 -7.02 23.15
N ASN A 427 7.44 -7.63 23.02
CA ASN A 427 8.10 -8.36 24.11
C ASN A 427 8.85 -7.45 25.11
N SER A 428 8.91 -6.14 24.86
CA SER A 428 9.48 -5.20 25.83
C SER A 428 8.54 -5.00 27.02
N SER A 429 9.09 -4.93 28.24
CA SER A 429 8.32 -4.62 29.45
C SER A 429 7.68 -3.22 29.47
N SER A 430 8.14 -2.33 28.59
CA SER A 430 7.61 -0.98 28.41
C SER A 430 6.49 -0.89 27.36
N CYS A 431 6.16 -2.01 26.67
CA CYS A 431 5.15 -2.04 25.65
C CYS A 431 3.75 -2.18 26.25
N LEU A 432 2.88 -1.23 25.92
CA LEU A 432 1.46 -1.27 26.30
C LEU A 432 0.63 -2.01 25.23
N PHE A 433 0.95 -1.77 23.97
CA PHE A 433 0.37 -2.47 22.82
C PHE A 433 1.27 -2.36 21.58
N ALA A 434 1.17 -3.35 20.68
CA ALA A 434 1.78 -3.35 19.34
C ALA A 434 0.80 -4.01 18.36
N GLU A 435 0.15 -3.21 17.50
CA GLU A 435 -0.96 -3.65 16.65
C GLU A 435 -0.70 -3.34 15.17
N GLY A 436 -0.85 -4.34 14.31
CA GLY A 436 -0.60 -4.24 12.87
C GLY A 436 0.40 -5.27 12.35
N HIS A 437 1.02 -4.97 11.21
CA HIS A 437 1.98 -5.87 10.55
C HIS A 437 3.38 -5.79 11.16
N GLN A 438 4.21 -6.82 10.97
CA GLN A 438 5.56 -6.90 11.52
C GLN A 438 6.45 -5.69 11.17
N GLY A 439 6.37 -5.20 9.94
CA GLY A 439 7.16 -4.03 9.47
C GLY A 439 6.47 -2.68 9.62
N ALA A 440 5.17 -2.62 9.99
CA ALA A 440 4.40 -1.37 10.08
C ALA A 440 3.22 -1.52 11.04
N PHE A 441 3.30 -0.89 12.21
CA PHE A 441 2.33 -1.08 13.27
C PHE A 441 2.15 0.15 14.15
N GLY A 442 1.03 0.17 14.89
CA GLY A 442 0.79 1.08 16.01
C GLY A 442 1.54 0.58 17.25
N LEU A 443 2.19 1.49 17.96
CA LEU A 443 2.96 1.18 19.16
C LEU A 443 2.57 2.13 20.28
N GLY A 444 2.32 1.57 21.46
CA GLY A 444 2.17 2.29 22.72
C GLY A 444 3.25 1.89 23.70
N LEU A 445 3.95 2.88 24.25
CA LEU A 445 4.95 2.71 25.29
C LEU A 445 4.57 3.51 26.54
N GLY A 446 4.88 2.97 27.70
CA GLY A 446 4.62 3.63 28.98
C GLY A 446 4.93 2.74 30.16
N SER A 447 4.44 3.13 31.33
CA SER A 447 4.52 2.35 32.57
C SER A 447 3.11 2.00 33.06
N ASP A 448 2.91 0.77 33.47
CA ASP A 448 1.64 0.31 34.05
C ASP A 448 1.39 0.89 35.46
N TYR A 449 2.33 1.67 36.01
CA TYR A 449 2.23 2.21 37.38
C TYR A 449 1.71 3.64 37.39
N PRO A 450 0.63 3.94 38.13
CA PRO A 450 0.16 5.31 38.36
C PRO A 450 1.22 6.17 39.07
N GLY A 451 1.49 7.36 38.56
CA GLY A 451 2.47 8.29 39.13
C GLY A 451 3.85 8.28 38.50
N ALA A 452 4.01 7.69 37.33
CA ALA A 452 5.28 7.46 36.66
C ALA A 452 6.01 8.71 36.09
N GLU A 453 5.63 9.94 36.42
CA GLU A 453 6.42 11.11 36.01
C GLU A 453 7.87 11.07 36.52
N GLU A 454 8.11 10.48 37.71
CA GLU A 454 9.47 10.28 38.25
C GLU A 454 10.23 9.13 37.56
N VAL A 455 9.51 8.22 36.83
CA VAL A 455 10.06 7.01 36.21
C VAL A 455 10.22 7.16 34.68
N PHE A 456 9.95 8.34 34.13
CA PHE A 456 10.05 8.59 32.68
C PHE A 456 11.42 8.21 32.08
N GLY A 457 12.50 8.37 32.84
CA GLY A 457 13.83 7.96 32.40
C GLY A 457 14.00 6.45 32.29
N ASP A 458 13.44 5.68 33.22
CA ASP A 458 13.75 4.25 33.37
C ASP A 458 13.13 3.40 32.24
N TRP A 459 11.84 3.55 31.92
CA TRP A 459 11.21 2.74 30.88
C TRP A 459 11.68 3.10 29.46
N TYR A 460 12.08 4.36 29.20
CA TYR A 460 12.70 4.76 27.94
C TYR A 460 14.03 4.03 27.74
N TYR A 461 14.92 4.09 28.74
CA TYR A 461 16.20 3.40 28.68
C TYR A 461 16.02 1.88 28.65
N GLN A 462 15.07 1.34 29.42
CA GLN A 462 14.74 -0.08 29.36
C GLN A 462 14.31 -0.53 27.95
N PHE A 463 13.48 0.27 27.25
CA PHE A 463 13.09 -0.04 25.88
C PHE A 463 14.26 0.03 24.92
N ILE A 464 15.09 1.06 25.00
CA ILE A 464 16.27 1.24 24.15
C ILE A 464 17.29 0.12 24.40
N ASP A 465 17.65 -0.15 25.66
CA ASP A 465 18.61 -1.21 26.01
C ASP A 465 18.10 -2.59 25.58
N TYR A 466 16.81 -2.85 25.75
CA TYR A 466 16.18 -4.08 25.30
C TYR A 466 16.24 -4.23 23.78
N THR A 467 15.87 -3.20 23.04
CA THR A 467 15.88 -3.25 21.55
C THR A 467 17.30 -3.30 20.99
N ASP A 468 18.27 -2.61 21.62
CA ASP A 468 19.68 -2.68 21.23
C ASP A 468 20.24 -4.09 21.41
N GLU A 469 19.91 -4.78 22.53
CA GLU A 469 20.31 -6.19 22.73
C GLU A 469 19.57 -7.13 21.79
N ALA A 470 18.25 -6.98 21.61
CA ALA A 470 17.45 -7.82 20.72
C ALA A 470 17.90 -7.70 19.25
N LEU A 471 18.38 -6.53 18.85
CA LEU A 471 18.83 -6.21 17.49
C LEU A 471 20.37 -6.13 17.37
N LYS A 472 21.11 -6.65 18.35
CA LYS A 472 22.60 -6.56 18.35
C LYS A 472 23.26 -7.14 17.09
N GLU A 473 22.66 -8.20 16.52
CA GLU A 473 23.13 -8.84 15.30
C GLU A 473 22.58 -8.16 14.02
N MET A 474 21.78 -7.08 14.16
CA MET A 474 21.29 -6.32 13.03
C MET A 474 22.47 -5.75 12.24
N SER A 475 22.52 -6.11 10.96
CA SER A 475 23.54 -5.58 10.06
C SER A 475 23.35 -4.08 9.85
N ASP A 476 24.45 -3.33 9.95
CA ASP A 476 24.46 -1.92 9.56
C ASP A 476 24.54 -1.77 8.02
N GLU A 477 24.82 -2.86 7.30
CA GLU A 477 24.79 -2.93 5.85
C GLU A 477 23.48 -3.58 5.37
N PRO A 478 22.83 -3.03 4.34
CA PRO A 478 21.60 -3.60 3.81
C PRO A 478 21.84 -4.99 3.20
N LEU A 479 20.94 -5.92 3.49
CA LEU A 479 20.91 -7.25 2.91
C LEU A 479 19.88 -7.28 1.78
N TYR A 480 20.33 -7.65 0.59
CA TYR A 480 19.48 -7.81 -0.58
C TYR A 480 19.27 -9.29 -0.89
N TYR A 481 18.03 -9.64 -1.24
CA TYR A 481 17.72 -10.95 -1.84
C TYR A 481 17.60 -10.74 -3.34
N ILE A 482 18.47 -11.41 -4.12
CA ILE A 482 18.56 -11.26 -5.56
C ILE A 482 18.10 -12.52 -6.27
N ASP A 483 17.47 -12.36 -7.44
CA ASP A 483 16.96 -13.48 -8.24
C ASP A 483 18.02 -14.03 -9.21
N TYR A 484 18.96 -13.17 -9.62
CA TYR A 484 20.08 -13.53 -10.48
C TYR A 484 21.36 -12.83 -10.04
N TYR A 485 22.50 -13.48 -10.31
CA TYR A 485 23.81 -12.82 -10.32
C TYR A 485 24.45 -13.05 -11.69
N LEU A 486 24.83 -11.98 -12.37
CA LEU A 486 25.37 -11.99 -13.74
C LEU A 486 26.75 -11.36 -13.75
N HIS A 487 27.74 -12.09 -14.26
CA HIS A 487 29.04 -11.50 -14.57
C HIS A 487 28.97 -10.72 -15.89
N GLU A 488 29.94 -9.82 -16.10
CA GLU A 488 29.97 -8.92 -17.30
C GLU A 488 29.85 -9.70 -18.62
N ASN A 489 30.45 -10.89 -18.72
CA ASN A 489 30.39 -11.75 -19.90
C ASN A 489 29.07 -12.53 -20.05
N GLU A 490 28.21 -12.52 -19.04
CA GLU A 490 26.87 -13.17 -19.04
C GLU A 490 25.74 -12.16 -19.28
N LEU A 491 26.09 -10.88 -19.38
CA LEU A 491 25.10 -9.82 -19.61
C LEU A 491 24.46 -9.94 -21.00
N ASP A 492 23.19 -10.31 -20.98
CA ASP A 492 22.34 -10.45 -22.16
C ASP A 492 21.17 -9.45 -22.09
N PRO A 493 21.03 -8.54 -23.09
CA PRO A 493 19.89 -7.64 -23.16
C PRO A 493 18.54 -8.35 -23.09
N ASP A 494 18.43 -9.54 -23.67
CA ASP A 494 17.18 -10.31 -23.70
C ASP A 494 16.73 -10.74 -22.29
N ILE A 495 17.65 -11.11 -21.40
CA ILE A 495 17.33 -11.43 -20.02
C ILE A 495 16.74 -10.20 -19.31
N ILE A 496 17.40 -9.06 -19.46
CA ILE A 496 17.01 -7.80 -18.83
C ILE A 496 15.65 -7.32 -19.36
N LEU A 497 15.45 -7.38 -20.68
CA LEU A 497 14.20 -6.97 -21.31
C LEU A 497 13.04 -7.87 -20.88
N LYS A 498 13.20 -9.20 -20.87
CA LYS A 498 12.16 -10.13 -20.43
C LYS A 498 11.75 -9.91 -18.98
N ILE A 499 12.71 -9.65 -18.08
CA ILE A 499 12.38 -9.31 -16.68
C ILE A 499 11.66 -7.96 -16.62
N ALA A 500 12.12 -6.98 -17.38
CA ALA A 500 11.55 -5.64 -17.39
C ALA A 500 10.15 -5.56 -18.02
N GLU A 501 9.86 -6.39 -19.02
CA GLU A 501 8.51 -6.53 -19.60
C GLU A 501 7.47 -6.97 -18.57
N MET A 502 7.91 -7.70 -17.55
CA MET A 502 7.06 -8.17 -16.46
C MET A 502 7.00 -7.19 -15.27
N ASN A 503 7.48 -5.95 -15.42
CA ASN A 503 7.48 -4.98 -14.31
C ASN A 503 6.09 -4.68 -13.73
N ASP A 504 5.04 -4.85 -14.53
CA ASP A 504 3.65 -4.71 -14.09
C ASP A 504 3.11 -5.95 -13.35
N PHE A 505 3.94 -7.01 -13.27
CA PHE A 505 3.57 -8.29 -12.65
C PHE A 505 3.88 -8.34 -11.16
N TRP A 506 4.74 -7.46 -10.67
CA TRP A 506 5.29 -7.49 -9.33
C TRP A 506 4.50 -6.59 -8.38
N GLY A 507 4.41 -6.99 -7.13
CA GLY A 507 3.73 -6.25 -6.07
C GLY A 507 3.88 -6.94 -4.72
N LYS A 508 2.88 -6.85 -3.87
CA LYS A 508 2.91 -7.44 -2.53
C LYS A 508 3.19 -8.95 -2.58
N ASP A 509 4.16 -9.41 -1.78
CA ASP A 509 4.67 -10.79 -1.65
C ASP A 509 5.30 -11.39 -2.91
N LEU A 510 5.36 -10.62 -3.97
CA LEU A 510 6.09 -10.91 -5.20
C LEU A 510 6.81 -9.64 -5.65
N ASP A 511 7.77 -9.19 -4.87
CA ASP A 511 8.50 -7.96 -5.10
C ASP A 511 9.21 -7.96 -6.47
N ARG A 512 9.42 -6.75 -7.01
CA ARG A 512 10.16 -6.57 -8.26
C ARG A 512 11.55 -7.19 -8.12
N PRO A 513 11.97 -8.05 -9.07
CA PRO A 513 13.24 -8.77 -8.99
C PRO A 513 14.44 -7.83 -8.87
N TYR A 514 15.36 -8.18 -7.99
CA TYR A 514 16.70 -7.65 -7.99
C TYR A 514 17.64 -8.62 -8.73
N ILE A 515 18.54 -8.06 -9.50
CA ILE A 515 19.68 -8.79 -10.07
C ILE A 515 20.98 -8.19 -9.57
N GLY A 516 21.92 -9.04 -9.19
CA GLY A 516 23.31 -8.67 -8.95
C GLY A 516 24.06 -8.67 -10.27
N VAL A 517 24.90 -7.65 -10.49
CA VAL A 517 25.70 -7.53 -11.71
C VAL A 517 27.11 -7.10 -11.37
N ASN A 518 28.08 -7.91 -11.76
CA ASN A 518 29.50 -7.57 -11.66
C ASN A 518 30.00 -7.01 -12.99
N PHE A 519 30.64 -5.83 -12.99
CA PHE A 519 31.22 -5.23 -14.18
C PHE A 519 32.35 -4.25 -13.87
N LYS A 520 33.18 -3.98 -14.89
CA LYS A 520 34.30 -3.06 -14.81
C LYS A 520 33.90 -1.65 -15.23
N VAL A 521 34.38 -0.67 -14.47
CA VAL A 521 34.16 0.76 -14.72
C VAL A 521 35.49 1.44 -15.02
N ASN A 522 35.51 2.26 -16.05
CA ASN A 522 36.65 3.11 -16.44
C ASN A 522 36.13 4.36 -17.17
N SER A 523 37.03 5.28 -17.51
CA SER A 523 36.67 6.54 -18.17
C SER A 523 35.98 6.40 -19.54
N ASN A 524 36.05 5.23 -20.18
CA ASN A 524 35.43 5.01 -21.50
C ASN A 524 33.97 4.58 -21.40
N ASN A 525 33.56 3.95 -20.28
CA ASN A 525 32.21 3.43 -20.10
C ASN A 525 31.43 4.11 -18.98
N PHE A 526 31.99 5.18 -18.38
CA PHE A 526 31.36 5.96 -17.31
C PHE A 526 31.10 7.41 -17.74
N SER A 527 29.97 7.96 -17.36
CA SER A 527 29.65 9.37 -17.59
C SER A 527 28.64 9.88 -16.54
N ILE A 528 28.62 11.20 -16.34
CA ILE A 528 27.75 11.88 -15.41
C ILE A 528 26.67 12.62 -16.19
N MET A 529 25.42 12.42 -15.81
CA MET A 529 24.26 13.12 -16.37
C MET A 529 23.79 14.22 -15.40
N LYS A 530 22.80 15.01 -15.86
CA LYS A 530 22.16 16.05 -15.04
C LYS A 530 21.67 15.48 -13.70
N GLY A 531 21.88 16.22 -12.61
CA GLY A 531 21.45 15.83 -11.25
C GLY A 531 22.33 14.73 -10.63
N ASN A 532 23.62 14.74 -10.92
CA ASN A 532 24.59 13.76 -10.42
C ASN A 532 24.18 12.31 -10.68
N THR A 533 23.50 12.07 -11.82
CA THR A 533 23.14 10.74 -12.23
C THR A 533 24.33 10.05 -12.89
N LEU A 534 24.74 8.91 -12.32
CA LEU A 534 25.83 8.10 -12.85
C LEU A 534 25.29 7.19 -13.96
N LYS A 535 25.95 7.20 -15.11
CA LYS A 535 25.62 6.35 -16.25
C LYS A 535 26.81 5.48 -16.63
N PHE A 536 26.55 4.19 -16.77
CA PHE A 536 27.50 3.19 -17.20
C PHE A 536 27.04 2.59 -18.52
N ILE A 537 27.97 2.38 -19.45
CA ILE A 537 27.73 1.67 -20.70
C ILE A 537 28.36 0.28 -20.57
N LEU A 538 27.52 -0.74 -20.55
CA LEU A 538 27.89 -2.13 -20.37
C LEU A 538 27.97 -2.84 -21.73
N PRO A 539 28.53 -4.07 -21.79
CA PRO A 539 28.52 -4.88 -23.01
C PRO A 539 27.12 -5.01 -23.63
N ASN A 540 27.09 -5.28 -24.92
CA ASN A 540 25.85 -5.51 -25.70
C ASN A 540 24.86 -4.33 -25.71
N GLY A 541 25.33 -3.09 -25.46
CA GLY A 541 24.50 -1.88 -25.49
C GLY A 541 23.61 -1.68 -24.27
N ILE A 542 23.78 -2.49 -23.24
CA ILE A 542 23.07 -2.33 -21.97
C ILE A 542 23.56 -1.04 -21.27
N THR A 543 22.64 -0.28 -20.70
CA THR A 543 22.99 0.88 -19.87
C THR A 543 22.61 0.65 -18.41
N ALA A 544 23.48 1.03 -17.48
CA ALA A 544 23.16 1.06 -16.06
C ALA A 544 23.13 2.50 -15.56
N ILE A 545 22.15 2.83 -14.70
CA ILE A 545 21.90 4.18 -14.19
C ILE A 545 21.79 4.14 -12.66
N LYS A 546 22.52 5.01 -11.98
CA LYS A 546 22.36 5.29 -10.54
C LYS A 546 22.01 6.75 -10.34
N PHE A 547 20.89 7.02 -9.71
CA PHE A 547 20.48 8.39 -9.38
C PHE A 547 21.16 8.88 -8.10
N GLY A 548 21.46 10.18 -8.05
CA GLY A 548 21.94 10.84 -6.83
C GLY A 548 23.35 10.43 -6.40
N GLY A 549 24.28 10.29 -7.33
CA GLY A 549 25.69 10.02 -7.02
C GLY A 549 26.32 11.12 -6.14
N THR A 550 27.14 10.72 -5.17
CA THR A 550 27.88 11.63 -4.30
C THR A 550 29.12 12.21 -5.02
N GLU A 551 29.68 13.29 -4.50
CA GLU A 551 30.90 13.87 -5.05
C GLU A 551 32.09 12.87 -4.96
N GLU A 552 32.19 12.13 -3.85
CA GLU A 552 33.21 11.10 -3.63
C GLU A 552 33.08 9.93 -4.63
N GLU A 553 31.87 9.44 -4.88
CA GLU A 553 31.61 8.40 -5.90
C GLU A 553 32.03 8.90 -7.29
N ILE A 554 31.65 10.14 -7.63
CA ILE A 554 31.98 10.75 -8.91
C ILE A 554 33.49 10.87 -9.10
N GLU A 555 34.20 11.34 -8.07
CA GLU A 555 35.65 11.49 -8.11
C GLU A 555 36.35 10.13 -8.27
N THR A 556 35.93 9.12 -7.48
CA THR A 556 36.51 7.79 -7.53
C THR A 556 36.30 7.12 -8.89
N LEU A 557 35.07 7.12 -9.40
CA LEU A 557 34.72 6.46 -10.67
C LEU A 557 35.28 7.20 -11.90
N SER A 558 35.53 8.50 -11.80
CA SER A 558 36.14 9.29 -12.89
C SER A 558 37.65 9.07 -13.01
N ASN A 559 38.32 8.83 -11.90
CA ASN A 559 39.79 8.82 -11.84
C ASN A 559 40.40 7.41 -11.77
N GLN A 560 39.59 6.38 -11.47
CA GLN A 560 40.11 5.04 -11.25
C GLN A 560 39.39 4.03 -12.17
N SER A 561 40.12 2.98 -12.55
CA SER A 561 39.48 1.78 -13.13
C SER A 561 39.17 0.82 -12.00
N VAL A 562 37.90 0.60 -11.75
CA VAL A 562 37.41 -0.23 -10.64
C VAL A 562 36.50 -1.35 -11.16
N GLU A 563 36.33 -2.38 -10.37
CA GLU A 563 35.33 -3.39 -10.57
C GLU A 563 34.24 -3.20 -9.50
N ILE A 564 32.98 -3.27 -9.91
CA ILE A 564 31.86 -3.08 -8.99
C ILE A 564 30.90 -4.27 -9.03
N ASP A 565 30.37 -4.58 -7.86
CA ASP A 565 29.17 -5.39 -7.72
C ASP A 565 27.98 -4.46 -7.48
N ALA A 566 26.97 -4.56 -8.32
CA ALA A 566 25.79 -3.70 -8.27
C ALA A 566 24.51 -4.52 -8.11
N ILE A 567 23.62 -4.04 -7.25
CA ILE A 567 22.24 -4.53 -7.13
C ILE A 567 21.34 -3.68 -8.00
N CYS A 568 20.67 -4.30 -8.96
CA CYS A 568 19.95 -3.61 -10.00
C CYS A 568 18.50 -4.09 -10.14
N LYS A 569 17.63 -3.21 -10.60
CA LYS A 569 16.30 -3.53 -11.15
C LYS A 569 16.35 -3.46 -12.67
N CYS A 570 15.77 -4.45 -13.34
CA CYS A 570 15.64 -4.45 -14.79
C CYS A 570 14.63 -3.39 -15.24
N ASN A 571 14.98 -2.66 -16.30
CA ASN A 571 14.15 -1.60 -16.87
C ASN A 571 14.27 -1.58 -18.39
N ILE A 572 13.31 -0.93 -19.04
CA ILE A 572 13.30 -0.66 -20.47
C ILE A 572 13.56 0.83 -20.65
N ASN A 573 14.51 1.17 -21.50
CA ASN A 573 14.72 2.53 -21.96
C ASN A 573 14.25 2.64 -23.42
N GLU A 574 13.15 3.36 -23.62
CA GLU A 574 12.62 3.66 -24.93
C GLU A 574 12.94 5.10 -25.32
N TRP A 575 13.61 5.25 -26.45
CA TRP A 575 13.97 6.55 -27.00
C TRP A 575 13.90 6.53 -28.53
N ASN A 576 13.13 7.44 -29.10
CA ASN A 576 12.93 7.56 -30.56
C ASN A 576 12.53 6.24 -31.23
N GLY A 577 11.70 5.42 -30.57
CA GLY A 577 11.26 4.12 -31.07
C GLY A 577 12.27 2.98 -30.95
N PHE A 578 13.43 3.23 -30.33
CA PHE A 578 14.41 2.19 -29.99
C PHE A 578 14.20 1.73 -28.56
N VAL A 579 14.09 0.42 -28.38
CA VAL A 579 13.94 -0.24 -27.09
C VAL A 579 15.29 -0.81 -26.67
N ASN A 580 15.82 -0.38 -25.52
CA ASN A 580 17.11 -0.83 -25.02
C ASN A 580 16.99 -1.36 -23.58
N ALA A 581 17.74 -2.41 -23.28
CA ALA A 581 17.88 -2.93 -21.94
C ALA A 581 18.57 -1.90 -21.03
N GLN A 582 17.98 -1.66 -19.86
CA GLN A 582 18.50 -0.76 -18.87
C GLN A 582 18.48 -1.39 -17.48
N LEU A 583 19.51 -1.13 -16.69
CA LEU A 583 19.60 -1.48 -15.30
C LEU A 583 19.50 -0.20 -14.45
N LEU A 584 18.64 -0.23 -13.45
CA LEU A 584 18.55 0.82 -12.44
C LEU A 584 19.30 0.32 -11.19
N ILE A 585 20.44 0.91 -10.92
CA ILE A 585 21.28 0.56 -9.76
C ILE A 585 20.61 1.08 -8.50
N GLU A 586 20.31 0.20 -7.59
CA GLU A 586 19.78 0.48 -6.25
C GLU A 586 20.94 0.74 -5.28
N ASP A 587 21.95 -0.10 -5.34
CA ASP A 587 23.13 -0.06 -4.48
C ASP A 587 24.33 -0.71 -5.19
N TYR A 588 25.55 -0.37 -4.79
CA TYR A 588 26.75 -1.02 -5.31
C TYR A 588 27.92 -0.91 -4.33
N GLU A 589 28.92 -1.76 -4.51
CA GLU A 589 30.22 -1.68 -3.83
C GLU A 589 31.36 -1.84 -4.82
N ILE A 590 32.50 -1.24 -4.49
CA ILE A 590 33.74 -1.41 -5.24
C ILE A 590 34.42 -2.68 -4.72
N VAL A 591 34.67 -3.62 -5.62
CA VAL A 591 35.28 -4.91 -5.28
C VAL A 591 36.79 -4.73 -5.04
N ASP A 592 37.24 -4.97 -3.82
CA ASP A 592 38.65 -4.96 -3.48
C ASP A 592 39.28 -6.30 -3.88
N LYS A 593 40.26 -6.30 -4.80
CA LYS A 593 40.91 -7.52 -5.35
C LYS A 593 41.48 -8.47 -4.30
N LYS A 594 41.56 -8.04 -3.03
CA LYS A 594 42.06 -8.88 -1.92
C LYS A 594 40.99 -9.81 -1.31
N GLU A 595 39.72 -9.51 -1.49
CA GLU A 595 38.62 -10.33 -0.90
C GLU A 595 38.04 -11.36 -1.86
N GLN A 596 38.32 -11.26 -3.16
CA GLN A 596 37.81 -12.19 -4.18
C GLN A 596 38.28 -13.64 -3.95
N SER A 597 39.43 -13.85 -3.30
CA SER A 597 39.90 -15.21 -2.93
C SER A 597 39.11 -15.88 -1.80
N ALA A 598 38.26 -15.14 -1.10
CA ALA A 598 37.41 -15.68 -0.05
C ALA A 598 36.03 -16.12 -0.58
N ILE A 599 35.51 -15.45 -1.61
CA ILE A 599 34.20 -15.76 -2.23
C ILE A 599 34.31 -17.03 -3.10
N ASP A 600 35.42 -17.23 -3.81
CA ASP A 600 35.69 -18.46 -4.60
C ASP A 600 35.88 -19.73 -3.75
N ASN A 601 36.03 -19.59 -2.43
CA ASN A 601 36.15 -20.71 -1.48
C ASN A 601 34.82 -21.12 -0.80
N TRP A 602 33.73 -20.41 -1.06
CA TRP A 602 32.40 -20.87 -0.66
C TRP A 602 31.80 -21.64 -1.84
N GLY A 603 32.12 -22.97 -1.86
CA GLY A 603 31.71 -23.88 -2.91
C GLY A 603 30.20 -23.84 -3.15
N PHE A 604 29.83 -23.43 -4.36
CA PHE A 604 28.53 -23.64 -4.98
C PHE A 604 28.55 -24.90 -5.83
#